data_76bb5f15579b738ed013c12116030c5b
#
_entry.id   76bb5f15579b738ed013c12116030c5b
#
_cell.length_a   1.000
_cell.length_b   1.000
_cell.length_c   1.000
_cell.angle_alpha   90.00
_cell.angle_beta   90.00
_cell.angle_gamma   90.00
#
_symmetry.space_group_name_H-M   'P 1'
#
loop_
_entity.id
_entity.type
_entity.pdbx_description
1 polymer ?
#
loop_
_entity_poly.entity_id
_entity_poly.type
_entity_poly.pdbx_seq_one_letter_code
_entity_poly.pdbx_strand_id
1 'polypeptide(L)'
;GLDVLEYFISAHGARKGLSDTALRTADSGYLTRRLVDVSQDLIIREPDCSIGRDSIPGMVIEAFREGKEMIEEFQERITGRYLAESVYDAEGNMLVKINHMVTPKRAELIVKKGVDANGVPFTVKDDDGNEVVRSDAKLKIRTVLTCKSHLGVCAKCYGANMATGMPVQVGESVGIIAAQSIGEPGTQLTMRTFHTGGVAGGDITQGLPRVEELFEARKPKGLAIIAEFGGKVQLRDNKKKREVVITNDETGESKAYLIPYGSR
;
A
#
# COMPACT_ATOMS: atom_id res chain seq x y z
N GLY A 1 21.21 35.58 -16.85
CA GLY A 1 20.35 35.94 -15.72
C GLY A 1 19.03 36.52 -16.16
N LEU A 2 18.07 36.67 -15.27
CA LEU A 2 16.78 37.32 -15.54
C LEU A 2 16.97 38.84 -15.68
N ASP A 3 16.23 39.44 -16.61
CA ASP A 3 16.08 40.89 -16.69
C ASP A 3 15.26 41.42 -15.49
N VAL A 4 15.37 42.71 -15.20
CA VAL A 4 14.68 43.34 -14.06
C VAL A 4 13.15 43.13 -14.12
N LEU A 5 12.56 43.24 -15.30
CA LEU A 5 11.13 43.00 -15.51
C LEU A 5 10.76 41.52 -15.27
N GLU A 6 11.55 40.60 -15.80
CA GLU A 6 11.36 39.16 -15.62
C GLU A 6 11.47 38.73 -14.15
N TYR A 7 12.44 39.31 -13.42
CA TYR A 7 12.58 39.11 -11.99
C TYR A 7 11.35 39.60 -11.22
N PHE A 8 10.82 40.76 -11.57
CA PHE A 8 9.63 41.31 -10.91
C PHE A 8 8.40 40.43 -11.15
N ILE A 9 8.23 39.91 -12.35
CA ILE A 9 7.15 38.98 -12.70
C ILE A 9 7.33 37.67 -11.94
N SER A 10 8.53 37.12 -11.87
CA SER A 10 8.82 35.87 -11.14
C SER A 10 8.57 36.02 -9.64
N ALA A 11 8.82 37.19 -9.06
CA ALA A 11 8.56 37.48 -7.65
C ALA A 11 7.07 37.40 -7.29
N HIS A 12 6.17 37.80 -8.21
CA HIS A 12 4.72 37.62 -8.04
C HIS A 12 4.34 36.13 -7.98
N GLY A 13 4.90 35.32 -8.86
CA GLY A 13 4.70 33.85 -8.86
C GLY A 13 5.19 33.21 -7.57
N ALA A 14 6.37 33.59 -7.10
CA ALA A 14 6.93 33.10 -5.83
C ALA A 14 6.07 33.49 -4.62
N ARG A 15 5.62 34.75 -4.54
CA ARG A 15 4.72 35.22 -3.48
C ARG A 15 3.38 34.47 -3.48
N LYS A 16 2.78 34.27 -4.65
CA LYS A 16 1.55 33.48 -4.79
C LYS A 16 1.77 32.05 -4.30
N GLY A 17 2.89 31.43 -4.70
CA GLY A 17 3.25 30.07 -4.25
C GLY A 17 3.37 29.96 -2.73
N LEU A 18 4.03 30.92 -2.08
CA LEU A 18 4.17 30.94 -0.62
C LEU A 18 2.80 31.11 0.08
N SER A 19 1.95 32.01 -0.42
CA SER A 19 0.61 32.22 0.12
C SER A 19 -0.27 30.98 -0.01
N ASP A 20 -0.28 30.34 -1.17
CA ASP A 20 -1.05 29.12 -1.43
C ASP A 20 -0.56 27.95 -0.54
N THR A 21 0.74 27.82 -0.32
CA THR A 21 1.31 26.82 0.60
C THR A 21 0.83 27.04 2.02
N ALA A 22 0.85 28.29 2.50
CA ALA A 22 0.39 28.63 3.85
C ALA A 22 -1.10 28.31 4.06
N LEU A 23 -1.95 28.56 3.05
CA LEU A 23 -3.38 28.24 3.12
C LEU A 23 -3.63 26.72 3.12
N ARG A 24 -2.90 25.97 2.31
CA ARG A 24 -3.07 24.49 2.20
C ARG A 24 -2.54 23.72 3.40
N THR A 25 -1.69 24.32 4.22
CA THR A 25 -1.25 23.71 5.48
C THR A 25 -2.43 23.44 6.41
N ALA A 26 -3.46 24.28 6.38
CA ALA A 26 -4.70 24.06 7.13
C ALA A 26 -5.44 22.79 6.68
N ASP A 27 -5.48 22.49 5.38
CA ASP A 27 -6.13 21.29 4.84
C ASP A 27 -5.42 20.01 5.32
N SER A 28 -4.07 20.02 5.30
CA SER A 28 -3.26 18.91 5.85
C SER A 28 -3.52 18.70 7.34
N GLY A 29 -3.60 19.77 8.12
CA GLY A 29 -3.93 19.71 9.55
C GLY A 29 -5.33 19.16 9.80
N TYR A 30 -6.30 19.55 8.98
CA TYR A 30 -7.67 19.05 9.07
C TYR A 30 -7.79 17.57 8.70
N LEU A 31 -7.07 17.11 7.68
CA LEU A 31 -7.00 15.68 7.35
C LEU A 31 -6.43 14.88 8.52
N THR A 32 -5.29 15.31 9.07
CA THR A 32 -4.65 14.65 10.22
C THR A 32 -5.60 14.54 11.41
N ARG A 33 -6.31 15.63 11.75
CA ARG A 33 -7.29 15.62 12.82
C ARG A 33 -8.39 14.58 12.59
N ARG A 34 -8.98 14.52 11.39
CA ARG A 34 -10.02 13.53 11.07
C ARG A 34 -9.50 12.09 11.16
N LEU A 35 -8.27 11.84 10.70
CA LEU A 35 -7.63 10.53 10.83
C LEU A 35 -7.43 10.14 12.30
N VAL A 36 -6.97 11.06 13.15
CA VAL A 36 -6.83 10.83 14.59
C VAL A 36 -8.19 10.54 15.23
N ASP A 37 -9.21 11.34 14.94
CA ASP A 37 -10.56 11.18 15.51
C ASP A 37 -11.16 9.79 15.20
N VAL A 38 -10.92 9.26 13.98
CA VAL A 38 -11.42 7.95 13.58
C VAL A 38 -10.57 6.80 14.15
N SER A 39 -9.26 6.99 14.27
CA SER A 39 -8.34 5.91 14.63
C SER A 39 -7.94 5.87 16.11
N GLN A 40 -8.38 6.82 16.93
CA GLN A 40 -8.00 6.90 18.36
C GLN A 40 -8.37 5.64 19.16
N ASP A 41 -9.45 4.95 18.77
CA ASP A 41 -9.92 3.73 19.43
C ASP A 41 -9.16 2.48 19.02
N LEU A 42 -8.28 2.58 18.00
CA LEU A 42 -7.45 1.48 17.53
C LEU A 42 -6.23 1.30 18.45
N ILE A 43 -6.41 0.47 19.46
CA ILE A 43 -5.42 0.20 20.50
C ILE A 43 -5.09 -1.29 20.49
N ILE A 44 -3.87 -1.65 20.92
CA ILE A 44 -3.51 -3.06 21.17
C ILE A 44 -4.24 -3.53 22.41
N ARG A 45 -5.24 -4.42 22.26
CA ARG A 45 -6.08 -4.86 23.37
C ARG A 45 -5.73 -6.24 23.91
N GLU A 46 -5.18 -7.11 23.11
CA GLU A 46 -4.86 -8.48 23.47
C GLU A 46 -3.51 -8.92 22.92
N PRO A 47 -2.85 -9.90 23.57
CA PRO A 47 -1.57 -10.39 23.08
C PRO A 47 -1.69 -11.16 21.76
N ASP A 48 -2.71 -11.99 21.62
CA ASP A 48 -2.88 -12.90 20.47
C ASP A 48 -4.34 -13.23 20.20
N CYS A 49 -4.84 -12.85 19.04
CA CYS A 49 -6.21 -13.13 18.60
C CYS A 49 -6.43 -14.58 18.12
N SER A 50 -5.38 -15.39 18.01
CA SER A 50 -5.47 -16.79 17.58
C SER A 50 -5.72 -17.78 18.72
N ILE A 51 -5.70 -17.32 19.97
CA ILE A 51 -5.98 -18.18 21.14
C ILE A 51 -7.41 -18.71 21.05
N GLY A 52 -7.54 -20.05 21.15
CA GLY A 52 -8.86 -20.72 21.06
C GLY A 52 -9.41 -20.85 19.63
N ARG A 53 -8.59 -20.65 18.61
CA ARG A 53 -8.98 -20.83 17.20
C ARG A 53 -8.14 -21.93 16.55
N ASP A 54 -8.72 -22.65 15.61
CA ASP A 54 -8.08 -23.76 14.89
C ASP A 54 -7.00 -23.28 13.91
N SER A 55 -7.06 -22.03 13.48
CA SER A 55 -6.09 -21.49 12.52
C SER A 55 -5.58 -20.11 12.90
N ILE A 56 -4.30 -19.87 12.59
CA ILE A 56 -3.67 -18.55 12.75
C ILE A 56 -4.02 -17.68 11.54
N PRO A 57 -4.61 -16.50 11.76
CA PRO A 57 -4.93 -15.59 10.66
C PRO A 57 -3.63 -15.06 10.04
N GLY A 58 -3.60 -14.97 8.72
CA GLY A 58 -2.45 -14.46 8.00
C GLY A 58 -2.77 -14.15 6.55
N MET A 59 -1.89 -13.39 5.93
CA MET A 59 -1.95 -13.00 4.52
C MET A 59 -0.62 -13.37 3.86
N VAL A 60 -0.69 -13.84 2.65
CA VAL A 60 0.50 -14.08 1.81
C VAL A 60 1.01 -12.73 1.32
N ILE A 61 2.30 -12.51 1.52
CA ILE A 61 2.99 -11.30 1.04
C ILE A 61 4.11 -11.70 0.08
N GLU A 62 4.43 -10.79 -0.81
CA GLU A 62 5.52 -10.83 -1.77
C GLU A 62 6.25 -9.47 -1.77
N ALA A 63 7.39 -9.35 -2.45
CA ALA A 63 8.05 -8.07 -2.64
C ALA A 63 7.12 -7.06 -3.32
N PHE A 64 7.18 -5.79 -2.93
CA PHE A 64 6.34 -4.77 -3.52
C PHE A 64 7.07 -4.10 -4.69
N ARG A 65 6.47 -4.24 -5.88
CA ARG A 65 7.02 -3.71 -7.13
C ARG A 65 5.97 -2.89 -7.86
N GLU A 66 6.40 -1.84 -8.52
CA GLU A 66 5.58 -1.07 -9.45
C GLU A 66 6.20 -1.14 -10.84
N GLY A 67 5.62 -1.98 -11.71
CA GLY A 67 6.21 -2.31 -13.00
C GLY A 67 7.58 -3.02 -12.85
N LYS A 68 8.66 -2.32 -13.24
CA LYS A 68 10.03 -2.84 -13.11
C LYS A 68 10.76 -2.34 -11.85
N GLU A 69 10.23 -1.34 -11.18
CA GLU A 69 10.84 -0.73 -10.01
C GLU A 69 10.51 -1.50 -8.74
N MET A 70 11.53 -1.78 -7.92
CA MET A 70 11.38 -2.39 -6.60
C MET A 70 11.13 -1.26 -5.60
N ILE A 71 9.95 -1.24 -4.98
CA ILE A 71 9.59 -0.23 -3.97
C ILE A 71 9.98 -0.70 -2.58
N GLU A 72 9.69 -1.96 -2.26
CA GLU A 72 9.97 -2.53 -0.95
C GLU A 72 10.43 -3.99 -1.10
N GLU A 73 11.60 -4.31 -0.59
CA GLU A 73 12.18 -5.64 -0.66
C GLU A 73 11.39 -6.64 0.19
N PHE A 74 11.41 -7.90 -0.23
CA PHE A 74 10.77 -8.99 0.50
C PHE A 74 11.27 -9.11 1.94
N GLN A 75 12.59 -8.94 2.15
CA GLN A 75 13.21 -9.00 3.47
C GLN A 75 12.68 -7.91 4.41
N GLU A 76 12.51 -6.67 3.91
CA GLU A 76 11.99 -5.55 4.69
C GLU A 76 10.53 -5.78 5.08
N ARG A 77 9.72 -6.29 4.15
CA ARG A 77 8.29 -6.56 4.37
C ARG A 77 8.02 -7.64 5.42
N ILE A 78 8.88 -8.64 5.56
CA ILE A 78 8.73 -9.68 6.58
C ILE A 78 9.30 -9.27 7.94
N THR A 79 10.25 -8.32 7.96
CA THR A 79 10.90 -7.88 9.20
C THR A 79 9.92 -7.24 10.17
N GLY A 80 9.98 -7.62 11.45
CA GLY A 80 9.09 -7.13 12.50
C GLY A 80 7.69 -7.74 12.49
N ARG A 81 7.37 -8.64 11.54
CA ARG A 81 6.08 -9.32 11.48
C ARG A 81 6.13 -10.69 12.16
N TYR A 82 4.96 -11.23 12.53
CA TYR A 82 4.84 -12.59 13.03
C TYR A 82 4.47 -13.53 11.90
N LEU A 83 5.07 -14.71 11.89
CA LEU A 83 4.78 -15.75 10.91
C LEU A 83 3.39 -16.37 11.15
N ALA A 84 2.64 -16.58 10.07
CA ALA A 84 1.40 -17.36 10.09
C ALA A 84 1.61 -18.81 9.67
N GLU A 85 2.84 -19.17 9.25
CA GLU A 85 3.29 -20.53 8.92
C GLU A 85 4.75 -20.71 9.36
N SER A 86 5.19 -21.96 9.56
CA SER A 86 6.59 -22.24 9.87
C SER A 86 7.43 -22.23 8.60
N VAL A 87 8.64 -21.70 8.68
CA VAL A 87 9.59 -21.65 7.55
C VAL A 87 10.66 -22.73 7.76
N TYR A 88 10.94 -23.46 6.70
CA TYR A 88 11.90 -24.55 6.65
C TYR A 88 13.04 -24.21 5.68
N ASP A 89 14.14 -24.91 5.77
CA ASP A 89 15.18 -24.88 4.75
C ASP A 89 14.99 -26.01 3.70
N ALA A 90 15.86 -26.06 2.71
CA ALA A 90 15.80 -27.06 1.65
C ALA A 90 16.02 -28.51 2.17
N GLU A 91 16.60 -28.68 3.38
CA GLU A 91 16.85 -29.96 4.02
C GLU A 91 15.66 -30.39 4.92
N GLY A 92 14.63 -29.53 5.06
CA GLY A 92 13.48 -29.79 5.91
C GLY A 92 13.67 -29.39 7.39
N ASN A 93 14.78 -28.73 7.75
CA ASN A 93 14.98 -28.26 9.12
C ASN A 93 14.18 -26.97 9.32
N MET A 94 13.53 -26.84 10.47
CA MET A 94 12.74 -25.66 10.80
C MET A 94 13.64 -24.47 11.16
N LEU A 95 13.62 -23.42 10.32
CA LEU A 95 14.36 -22.18 10.55
C LEU A 95 13.65 -21.27 11.55
N VAL A 96 12.36 -21.03 11.34
CA VAL A 96 11.54 -20.19 12.23
C VAL A 96 10.15 -20.80 12.38
N LYS A 97 9.74 -20.95 13.65
CA LYS A 97 8.46 -21.53 13.99
C LYS A 97 7.31 -20.54 13.75
N ILE A 98 6.15 -21.09 13.38
CA ILE A 98 4.89 -20.35 13.32
C ILE A 98 4.65 -19.52 14.59
N ASN A 99 4.02 -18.35 14.44
CA ASN A 99 3.68 -17.44 15.53
C ASN A 99 4.88 -16.83 16.28
N HIS A 100 6.07 -16.83 15.65
CA HIS A 100 7.25 -16.12 16.13
C HIS A 100 7.53 -14.87 15.30
N MET A 101 8.05 -13.84 15.96
CA MET A 101 8.42 -12.58 15.32
C MET A 101 9.69 -12.77 14.49
N VAL A 102 9.67 -12.22 13.28
CA VAL A 102 10.82 -12.17 12.37
C VAL A 102 11.68 -10.96 12.73
N THR A 103 12.76 -11.18 13.45
CA THR A 103 13.77 -10.15 13.69
C THR A 103 14.63 -9.94 12.43
N PRO A 104 15.40 -8.84 12.30
CA PRO A 104 16.27 -8.61 11.13
C PRO A 104 17.19 -9.79 10.82
N LYS A 105 17.81 -10.40 11.85
CA LYS A 105 18.66 -11.61 11.71
C LYS A 105 17.89 -12.82 11.19
N ARG A 106 16.64 -13.01 11.66
CA ARG A 106 15.77 -14.09 11.17
C ARG A 106 15.29 -13.82 9.75
N ALA A 107 15.00 -12.57 9.40
CA ALA A 107 14.65 -12.21 8.03
C ALA A 107 15.77 -12.56 7.04
N GLU A 108 17.01 -12.20 7.37
CA GLU A 108 18.18 -12.56 6.59
C GLU A 108 18.35 -14.10 6.46
N LEU A 109 18.16 -14.82 7.56
CA LEU A 109 18.22 -16.29 7.56
C LEU A 109 17.12 -16.91 6.67
N ILE A 110 15.89 -16.41 6.76
CA ILE A 110 14.76 -16.85 5.93
C ILE A 110 15.08 -16.62 4.45
N VAL A 111 15.53 -15.43 4.10
CA VAL A 111 15.83 -15.08 2.71
C VAL A 111 16.95 -15.94 2.14
N LYS A 112 18.04 -16.19 2.90
CA LYS A 112 19.19 -16.94 2.42
C LYS A 112 18.97 -18.45 2.35
N LYS A 113 18.25 -19.04 3.32
CA LYS A 113 18.17 -20.51 3.46
C LYS A 113 16.74 -21.04 3.37
N GLY A 114 15.74 -20.18 3.53
CA GLY A 114 14.35 -20.60 3.57
C GLY A 114 13.80 -21.02 2.22
N VAL A 115 12.77 -21.86 2.28
CA VAL A 115 11.96 -22.28 1.14
C VAL A 115 10.51 -21.84 1.34
N ASP A 116 9.81 -21.62 0.24
CA ASP A 116 8.38 -21.32 0.26
C ASP A 116 7.53 -22.59 0.56
N ALA A 117 6.20 -22.42 0.59
CA ALA A 117 5.27 -23.53 0.82
C ALA A 117 5.38 -24.66 -0.22
N ASN A 118 5.99 -24.41 -1.37
CA ASN A 118 6.20 -25.38 -2.45
C ASN A 118 7.60 -26.02 -2.38
N GLY A 119 8.42 -25.68 -1.38
CA GLY A 119 9.78 -26.17 -1.23
C GLY A 119 10.80 -25.48 -2.14
N VAL A 120 10.46 -24.33 -2.73
CA VAL A 120 11.36 -23.59 -3.62
C VAL A 120 12.10 -22.49 -2.81
N PRO A 121 13.44 -22.40 -2.92
CA PRO A 121 14.24 -21.41 -2.19
C PRO A 121 13.79 -19.97 -2.50
N PHE A 122 13.82 -19.08 -1.49
CA PHE A 122 13.53 -17.67 -1.68
C PHE A 122 14.61 -16.95 -2.48
N THR A 123 15.86 -17.39 -2.37
CA THR A 123 17.01 -16.84 -3.09
C THR A 123 17.46 -17.79 -4.18
N VAL A 124 17.68 -17.25 -5.38
CA VAL A 124 18.21 -17.96 -6.55
C VAL A 124 19.43 -17.22 -7.07
N LYS A 125 20.30 -17.92 -7.81
CA LYS A 125 21.41 -17.27 -8.51
C LYS A 125 20.92 -16.72 -9.82
N ASP A 126 21.24 -15.46 -10.10
CA ASP A 126 21.00 -14.86 -11.41
C ASP A 126 22.02 -15.34 -12.45
N ASP A 127 21.89 -14.85 -13.68
CA ASP A 127 22.78 -15.18 -14.80
C ASP A 127 24.25 -14.74 -14.57
N ASP A 128 24.47 -13.76 -13.69
CA ASP A 128 25.76 -13.23 -13.29
C ASP A 128 26.34 -13.96 -12.06
N GLY A 129 25.60 -14.93 -11.48
CA GLY A 129 25.99 -15.73 -10.32
C GLY A 129 25.76 -15.08 -8.96
N ASN A 130 25.10 -13.88 -8.91
CA ASN A 130 24.75 -13.21 -7.67
C ASN A 130 23.53 -13.86 -7.05
N GLU A 131 23.47 -13.86 -5.73
CA GLU A 131 22.30 -14.32 -4.97
C GLU A 131 21.22 -13.22 -4.98
N VAL A 132 20.09 -13.47 -5.64
CA VAL A 132 18.97 -12.54 -5.76
C VAL A 132 17.70 -13.16 -5.23
N VAL A 133 16.91 -12.39 -4.50
CA VAL A 133 15.60 -12.84 -4.01
C VAL A 133 14.66 -13.01 -5.19
N ARG A 134 14.03 -14.16 -5.28
CA ARG A 134 13.09 -14.51 -6.33
C ARG A 134 11.91 -13.54 -6.35
N SER A 135 11.53 -13.11 -7.54
CA SER A 135 10.48 -12.10 -7.74
C SER A 135 9.09 -12.55 -7.26
N ASP A 136 8.84 -13.83 -7.26
CA ASP A 136 7.60 -14.49 -6.84
C ASP A 136 7.70 -15.14 -5.45
N ALA A 137 8.73 -14.76 -4.65
CA ALA A 137 8.87 -15.21 -3.27
C ALA A 137 7.65 -14.82 -2.43
N LYS A 138 7.00 -15.82 -1.83
CA LYS A 138 5.76 -15.65 -1.07
C LYS A 138 5.89 -16.27 0.32
N LEU A 139 5.41 -15.56 1.32
CA LEU A 139 5.38 -16.03 2.69
C LEU A 139 4.12 -15.57 3.38
N LYS A 140 3.51 -16.43 4.19
CA LYS A 140 2.31 -16.10 4.96
C LYS A 140 2.68 -15.51 6.30
N ILE A 141 2.33 -14.23 6.50
CA ILE A 141 2.57 -13.50 7.74
C ILE A 141 1.27 -13.02 8.37
N ARG A 142 1.31 -12.72 9.67
CA ARG A 142 0.22 -12.09 10.38
C ARG A 142 0.21 -10.59 10.09
N THR A 143 -0.96 -10.04 9.82
CA THR A 143 -1.16 -8.62 9.53
C THR A 143 -2.36 -8.06 10.29
N VAL A 144 -2.42 -6.74 10.42
CA VAL A 144 -3.58 -6.04 11.00
C VAL A 144 -4.85 -6.27 10.19
N LEU A 145 -4.73 -6.45 8.87
CA LEU A 145 -5.85 -6.66 7.95
C LEU A 145 -6.60 -7.98 8.19
N THR A 146 -5.88 -9.00 8.65
CA THR A 146 -6.43 -10.34 8.93
C THR A 146 -6.67 -10.57 10.42
N CYS A 147 -6.42 -9.58 11.27
CA CYS A 147 -6.62 -9.69 12.70
C CYS A 147 -8.07 -10.03 13.03
N LYS A 148 -8.27 -10.98 13.95
CA LYS A 148 -9.58 -11.45 14.40
C LYS A 148 -9.94 -10.93 15.80
N SER A 149 -9.23 -9.92 16.31
CA SER A 149 -9.59 -9.23 17.53
C SER A 149 -10.95 -8.56 17.37
N HIS A 150 -11.77 -8.61 18.41
CA HIS A 150 -13.12 -8.04 18.36
C HIS A 150 -13.10 -6.52 18.39
N LEU A 151 -12.20 -5.94 19.18
CA LEU A 151 -11.99 -4.49 19.30
C LEU A 151 -10.49 -4.19 19.22
N GLY A 152 -10.10 -3.29 18.31
CA GLY A 152 -8.70 -2.95 18.11
C GLY A 152 -7.92 -4.04 17.37
N VAL A 153 -6.65 -4.21 17.72
CA VAL A 153 -5.71 -5.15 17.08
C VAL A 153 -4.97 -5.93 18.17
N CYS A 154 -4.60 -7.17 17.91
CA CYS A 154 -3.73 -7.93 18.83
C CYS A 154 -2.25 -7.63 18.57
N ALA A 155 -1.41 -7.79 19.59
CA ALA A 155 0.02 -7.51 19.52
C ALA A 155 0.74 -8.30 18.42
N LYS A 156 0.44 -9.58 18.25
CA LYS A 156 1.08 -10.40 17.22
C LYS A 156 0.68 -10.05 15.79
N CYS A 157 -0.55 -9.61 15.55
CA CYS A 157 -0.97 -9.15 14.22
C CYS A 157 -0.38 -7.78 13.88
N TYR A 158 -0.12 -6.95 14.87
CA TYR A 158 0.59 -5.68 14.66
C TYR A 158 2.09 -5.91 14.43
N GLY A 159 2.73 -6.69 15.31
CA GLY A 159 4.14 -7.04 15.18
C GLY A 159 5.06 -6.22 16.06
N ALA A 160 6.17 -5.73 15.49
CA ALA A 160 7.16 -4.92 16.20
C ALA A 160 6.71 -3.47 16.34
N ASN A 161 7.06 -2.87 17.47
CA ASN A 161 7.02 -1.42 17.66
C ASN A 161 8.13 -0.79 16.81
N MET A 162 7.76 0.18 15.96
CA MET A 162 8.67 0.79 14.99
C MET A 162 9.84 1.57 15.64
N ALA A 163 9.65 2.08 16.84
CA ALA A 163 10.68 2.86 17.55
C ALA A 163 11.73 1.96 18.23
N THR A 164 11.30 0.84 18.80
CA THR A 164 12.16 -0.01 19.63
C THR A 164 12.59 -1.31 18.93
N GLY A 165 11.90 -1.72 17.85
CA GLY A 165 12.08 -3.02 17.20
C GLY A 165 11.63 -4.23 18.05
N MET A 166 11.11 -3.99 19.25
CA MET A 166 10.60 -5.01 20.16
C MET A 166 9.10 -5.29 19.87
N PRO A 167 8.58 -6.45 20.31
CA PRO A 167 7.15 -6.71 20.22
C PRO A 167 6.33 -5.60 20.87
N VAL A 168 5.28 -5.15 20.19
CA VAL A 168 4.37 -4.13 20.72
C VAL A 168 3.69 -4.61 22.00
N GLN A 169 3.46 -3.70 22.93
CA GLN A 169 2.80 -4.00 24.21
C GLN A 169 1.30 -3.74 24.15
N VAL A 170 0.55 -4.46 24.99
CA VAL A 170 -0.89 -4.23 25.17
C VAL A 170 -1.10 -2.84 25.78
N GLY A 171 -2.05 -2.09 25.25
CA GLY A 171 -2.35 -0.71 25.65
C GLY A 171 -1.74 0.36 24.73
N GLU A 172 -0.90 0.01 23.77
CA GLU A 172 -0.30 0.97 22.84
C GLU A 172 -1.33 1.47 21.82
N SER A 173 -1.40 2.81 21.67
CA SER A 173 -2.35 3.50 20.77
C SER A 173 -1.82 3.57 19.35
N VAL A 174 -1.81 2.46 18.65
CA VAL A 174 -1.23 2.32 17.30
C VAL A 174 -1.99 3.12 16.23
N GLY A 175 -3.29 3.36 16.44
CA GLY A 175 -4.09 4.15 15.50
C GLY A 175 -3.67 5.62 15.45
N ILE A 176 -3.37 6.23 16.59
CA ILE A 176 -2.89 7.61 16.66
C ILE A 176 -1.51 7.73 16.00
N ILE A 177 -0.62 6.77 16.25
CA ILE A 177 0.71 6.72 15.62
C ILE A 177 0.57 6.65 14.09
N ALA A 178 -0.32 5.79 13.59
CA ALA A 178 -0.59 5.67 12.16
C ALA A 178 -1.15 6.97 11.57
N ALA A 179 -2.13 7.60 12.23
CA ALA A 179 -2.73 8.85 11.78
C ALA A 179 -1.70 10.00 11.70
N GLN A 180 -0.82 10.10 12.69
CA GLN A 180 0.25 11.08 12.71
C GLN A 180 1.29 10.82 11.62
N SER A 181 1.67 9.56 11.39
CA SER A 181 2.61 9.16 10.34
C SER A 181 2.08 9.41 8.93
N ILE A 182 0.76 9.33 8.74
CA ILE A 182 0.10 9.67 7.48
C ILE A 182 -0.03 11.19 7.32
N GLY A 183 -0.31 11.90 8.39
CA GLY A 183 -0.56 13.35 8.39
C GLY A 183 0.71 14.20 8.31
N GLU A 184 1.82 13.72 8.88
CA GLU A 184 3.09 14.47 8.87
C GLU A 184 3.56 14.81 7.44
N PRO A 185 3.67 13.87 6.47
CA PRO A 185 4.07 14.21 5.12
C PRO A 185 3.01 14.98 4.32
N GLY A 186 1.79 15.15 4.85
CA GLY A 186 0.72 15.92 4.20
C GLY A 186 1.12 17.35 3.89
N THR A 187 1.85 18.01 4.78
CA THR A 187 2.39 19.36 4.56
C THR A 187 3.42 19.38 3.42
N GLN A 188 4.26 18.36 3.30
CA GLN A 188 5.23 18.24 2.21
C GLN A 188 4.55 17.96 0.87
N LEU A 189 3.49 17.16 0.84
CA LEU A 189 2.65 16.92 -0.34
C LEU A 189 1.98 18.21 -0.83
N THR A 190 1.54 19.08 0.07
CA THR A 190 0.98 20.39 -0.30
C THR A 190 2.03 21.29 -0.94
N MET A 191 3.29 21.23 -0.53
CA MET A 191 4.38 22.00 -1.12
C MET A 191 4.79 21.50 -2.51
N ARG A 192 4.78 20.18 -2.75
CA ARG A 192 5.22 19.59 -4.02
C ARG A 192 4.23 19.72 -5.18
N THR A 193 2.94 19.83 -4.91
CA THR A 193 1.89 19.98 -5.96
C THR A 193 2.02 21.29 -6.76
N PHE A 194 2.79 22.27 -6.27
CA PHE A 194 3.08 23.52 -6.99
C PHE A 194 3.97 23.33 -8.22
N HIS A 195 4.87 22.35 -8.21
CA HIS A 195 5.86 22.17 -9.27
C HIS A 195 5.31 21.40 -10.47
N THR A 196 4.17 20.74 -10.34
CA THR A 196 3.53 19.96 -11.41
C THR A 196 2.36 20.67 -12.11
N GLY A 197 2.07 21.90 -11.73
CA GLY A 197 0.92 22.69 -12.22
C GLY A 197 0.99 23.20 -13.68
N GLY A 198 1.95 22.74 -14.47
CA GLY A 198 2.15 23.20 -15.85
C GLY A 198 1.85 22.17 -16.94
N VAL A 199 1.53 20.93 -16.61
CA VAL A 199 1.21 19.91 -17.61
C VAL A 199 -0.30 19.78 -17.75
N ALA A 200 -0.86 20.45 -18.73
CA ALA A 200 -2.24 20.27 -19.18
C ALA A 200 -2.38 18.85 -19.76
N GLY A 201 -2.90 17.95 -18.98
CA GLY A 201 -3.07 16.56 -19.43
C GLY A 201 -3.78 15.67 -18.43
N GLY A 202 -5.04 15.94 -18.16
CA GLY A 202 -5.92 15.00 -17.47
C GLY A 202 -6.50 15.54 -16.16
N ASP A 203 -7.78 15.36 -16.01
CA ASP A 203 -8.60 15.61 -14.81
C ASP A 203 -8.22 14.70 -13.61
N ILE A 204 -6.96 14.31 -13.50
CA ILE A 204 -6.48 13.41 -12.45
C ILE A 204 -6.13 14.23 -11.23
N THR A 205 -6.88 14.05 -10.15
CA THR A 205 -6.60 14.64 -8.85
C THR A 205 -5.30 14.06 -8.30
N GLN A 206 -4.33 14.91 -7.96
CA GLN A 206 -3.02 14.51 -7.42
C GLN A 206 -2.75 15.20 -6.08
N GLY A 207 -1.78 14.66 -5.32
CA GLY A 207 -1.37 15.21 -4.05
C GLY A 207 -2.40 15.03 -2.94
N LEU A 208 -2.48 16.00 -2.02
CA LEU A 208 -3.34 15.93 -0.84
C LEU A 208 -4.83 15.69 -1.15
N PRO A 209 -5.45 16.36 -2.14
CA PRO A 209 -6.84 16.09 -2.49
C PRO A 209 -7.10 14.63 -2.89
N ARG A 210 -6.13 13.97 -3.54
CA ARG A 210 -6.25 12.55 -3.89
C ARG A 210 -6.16 11.64 -2.66
N VAL A 211 -5.31 11.98 -1.72
CA VAL A 211 -5.21 11.27 -0.44
C VAL A 211 -6.53 11.36 0.32
N GLU A 212 -7.15 12.54 0.37
CA GLU A 212 -8.48 12.73 0.99
C GLU A 212 -9.57 11.91 0.30
N GLU A 213 -9.61 11.93 -1.04
CA GLU A 213 -10.57 11.11 -1.81
C GLU A 213 -10.47 9.62 -1.44
N LEU A 214 -9.24 9.10 -1.30
CA LEU A 214 -9.01 7.69 -0.96
C LEU A 214 -9.43 7.36 0.48
N PHE A 215 -9.05 8.19 1.46
CA PHE A 215 -9.41 7.96 2.86
C PHE A 215 -10.90 8.13 3.14
N GLU A 216 -11.56 9.04 2.46
CA GLU A 216 -12.99 9.27 2.60
C GLU A 216 -13.84 8.41 1.66
N ALA A 217 -13.21 7.60 0.81
CA ALA A 217 -13.87 6.79 -0.21
C ALA A 217 -14.81 7.62 -1.10
N ARG A 218 -14.43 8.87 -1.40
CA ARG A 218 -15.19 9.75 -2.28
C ARG A 218 -15.12 9.25 -3.72
N LYS A 219 -16.21 9.45 -4.46
CA LYS A 219 -16.24 9.17 -5.89
C LYS A 219 -15.25 10.07 -6.62
N PRO A 220 -14.24 9.55 -7.34
CA PRO A 220 -13.27 10.36 -8.05
C PRO A 220 -13.91 11.11 -9.21
N LYS A 221 -13.34 12.27 -9.59
CA LYS A 221 -13.82 13.07 -10.72
C LYS A 221 -13.75 12.33 -12.05
N GLY A 222 -12.65 11.60 -12.29
CA GLY A 222 -12.46 10.73 -13.45
C GLY A 222 -12.68 9.28 -13.07
N LEU A 223 -13.93 8.83 -13.03
CA LEU A 223 -14.24 7.43 -12.70
C LEU A 223 -13.88 6.52 -13.86
N ALA A 224 -13.03 5.52 -13.60
CA ALA A 224 -12.76 4.46 -14.57
C ALA A 224 -13.99 3.55 -14.75
N ILE A 225 -14.20 3.12 -15.98
CA ILE A 225 -15.21 2.10 -16.28
C ILE A 225 -14.57 0.74 -16.06
N ILE A 226 -15.09 0.00 -15.08
CA ILE A 226 -14.55 -1.31 -14.66
C ILE A 226 -15.54 -2.39 -15.01
N ALA A 227 -15.03 -3.53 -15.53
CA ALA A 227 -15.84 -4.71 -15.78
C ALA A 227 -16.35 -5.31 -14.46
N GLU A 228 -17.63 -5.65 -14.39
CA GLU A 228 -18.23 -6.26 -13.19
C GLU A 228 -17.97 -7.77 -13.12
N PHE A 229 -17.72 -8.40 -14.24
CA PHE A 229 -17.39 -9.83 -14.34
C PHE A 229 -16.37 -10.09 -15.46
N GLY A 230 -15.69 -11.23 -15.38
CA GLY A 230 -14.75 -11.67 -16.41
C GLY A 230 -15.46 -12.33 -17.60
N GLY A 231 -14.89 -12.23 -18.80
CA GLY A 231 -15.46 -12.84 -19.99
C GLY A 231 -14.78 -12.43 -21.28
N LYS A 232 -15.33 -12.85 -22.42
CA LYS A 232 -14.85 -12.47 -23.75
C LYS A 232 -15.26 -11.05 -24.07
N VAL A 233 -14.27 -10.25 -24.50
CA VAL A 233 -14.46 -8.85 -24.88
C VAL A 233 -14.72 -8.74 -26.38
N GLN A 234 -15.81 -8.04 -26.73
CA GLN A 234 -16.13 -7.66 -28.11
C GLN A 234 -16.20 -6.14 -28.21
N LEU A 235 -15.47 -5.56 -29.15
CA LEU A 235 -15.52 -4.14 -29.44
C LEU A 235 -16.55 -3.89 -30.55
N ARG A 236 -17.49 -2.98 -30.29
CA ARG A 236 -18.47 -2.49 -31.27
C ARG A 236 -18.27 -1.02 -31.49
N ASP A 237 -17.77 -0.65 -32.66
CA ASP A 237 -17.58 0.74 -33.04
C ASP A 237 -18.76 1.20 -33.92
N ASN A 238 -19.58 2.06 -33.36
CA ASN A 238 -20.56 2.86 -34.12
C ASN A 238 -19.99 4.26 -34.35
N LYS A 239 -20.30 4.90 -35.48
CA LYS A 239 -19.74 6.20 -35.94
C LYS A 239 -19.66 7.32 -34.89
N LYS A 240 -20.34 7.21 -33.76
CA LYS A 240 -20.36 8.18 -32.66
C LYS A 240 -20.11 7.60 -31.27
N LYS A 241 -20.07 6.28 -31.11
CA LYS A 241 -19.96 5.63 -29.80
C LYS A 241 -19.15 4.36 -29.92
N ARG A 242 -18.22 4.18 -29.00
CA ARG A 242 -17.48 2.93 -28.83
C ARG A 242 -18.09 2.16 -27.66
N GLU A 243 -18.51 0.93 -27.92
CA GLU A 243 -19.08 0.03 -26.92
C GLU A 243 -18.16 -1.18 -26.74
N VAL A 244 -17.85 -1.50 -25.49
CA VAL A 244 -17.17 -2.72 -25.12
C VAL A 244 -18.20 -3.65 -24.51
N VAL A 245 -18.46 -4.77 -25.19
CA VAL A 245 -19.38 -5.80 -24.72
C VAL A 245 -18.55 -6.92 -24.10
N ILE A 246 -18.83 -7.24 -22.85
CA ILE A 246 -18.21 -8.36 -22.14
C ILE A 246 -19.27 -9.43 -21.97
N THR A 247 -18.94 -10.65 -22.43
CA THR A 247 -19.82 -11.82 -22.33
C THR A 247 -19.14 -12.89 -21.49
N ASN A 248 -19.79 -13.30 -20.42
CA ASN A 248 -19.33 -14.43 -19.61
C ASN A 248 -19.73 -15.73 -20.30
N ASP A 249 -18.75 -16.58 -20.62
CA ASP A 249 -19.01 -17.86 -21.29
C ASP A 249 -19.68 -18.90 -20.37
N GLU A 250 -19.56 -18.75 -19.03
CA GLU A 250 -20.11 -19.71 -18.07
C GLU A 250 -21.57 -19.40 -17.71
N THR A 251 -21.90 -18.11 -17.50
CA THR A 251 -23.25 -17.68 -17.09
C THR A 251 -24.13 -17.23 -18.24
N GLY A 252 -23.55 -16.95 -19.42
CA GLY A 252 -24.24 -16.38 -20.57
C GLY A 252 -24.62 -14.90 -20.41
N GLU A 253 -24.23 -14.26 -19.31
CA GLU A 253 -24.47 -12.82 -19.08
C GLU A 253 -23.62 -11.96 -19.99
N SER A 254 -24.24 -10.93 -20.57
CA SER A 254 -23.52 -9.94 -21.38
C SER A 254 -23.84 -8.52 -20.92
N LYS A 255 -22.81 -7.69 -20.78
CA LYS A 255 -22.96 -6.28 -20.43
C LYS A 255 -22.18 -5.38 -21.37
N ALA A 256 -22.82 -4.33 -21.86
CA ALA A 256 -22.23 -3.35 -22.74
C ALA A 256 -21.81 -2.12 -21.93
N TYR A 257 -20.56 -1.70 -22.09
CA TYR A 257 -19.98 -0.49 -21.48
C TYR A 257 -19.75 0.53 -22.57
N LEU A 258 -20.38 1.70 -22.39
CA LEU A 258 -20.22 2.82 -23.32
C LEU A 258 -18.94 3.59 -22.95
N ILE A 259 -18.00 3.68 -23.88
CA ILE A 259 -16.74 4.42 -23.68
C ILE A 259 -16.83 5.78 -24.34
N PRO A 260 -16.59 6.89 -23.62
CA PRO A 260 -16.55 8.22 -24.18
C PRO A 260 -15.50 8.34 -25.28
N TYR A 261 -15.79 9.16 -26.29
CA TYR A 261 -14.85 9.44 -27.36
C TYR A 261 -13.59 10.10 -26.82
N GLY A 262 -12.42 9.58 -27.17
CA GLY A 262 -11.13 10.08 -26.67
C GLY A 262 -10.59 9.38 -25.42
N SER A 263 -11.30 8.43 -24.83
CA SER A 263 -10.76 7.54 -23.78
C SER A 263 -9.71 6.60 -24.37
N ARG A 264 -8.62 6.38 -23.60
CA ARG A 264 -7.51 5.46 -23.94
C ARG A 264 -7.65 4.16 -23.18
#